data_b546f656a363be003522163a2d2c1d4f
#
_entry.id   b546f656a363be003522163a2d2c1d4f
#
_cell.length_a   1.000
_cell.length_b   1.000
_cell.length_c   1.000
_cell.angle_alpha   90.00
_cell.angle_beta   90.00
_cell.angle_gamma   90.00
#
_symmetry.space_group_name_H-M   'P 1'
#
loop_
_entity.id
_entity.type
_entity.pdbx_description
1 polymer ?
#
loop_
_entity_poly.entity_id
_entity_poly.type
_entity_poly.pdbx_seq_one_letter_code
_entity_poly.pdbx_strand_id
1 'polypeptide(L)'
;AAYGCTTCIGNAGDLTPELNKLIIDNDLVCAAVLSGNRNFEARIHPNLKANFLASPPLVVAYAIAGNVTRDLMTQPVGKGKGGKDIYLGDIWPSSDEVYALMKLAMDPKAFQANYAKVKSQPGALWDKVKGTKGQVYDWPKSTYIAQPPFFDGFTMTPKALVSGVQGAKVMALFGDSITTDHISPAGSFKETTPAGKFLTDNGVLK
;
A
#
# COMPACT_ATOMS: atom_id res chain seq x y z
N ALA A 1 -5.68 11.61 8.12
CA ALA A 1 -4.25 11.30 8.09
C ALA A 1 -4.00 9.94 8.72
N ALA A 2 -3.11 9.16 8.15
CA ALA A 2 -2.67 7.88 8.69
C ALA A 2 -1.15 7.92 8.90
N TYR A 3 -0.67 7.27 9.94
CA TYR A 3 0.74 7.24 10.31
C TYR A 3 1.32 5.85 10.26
N GLY A 4 2.61 5.79 9.98
CA GLY A 4 3.36 4.56 9.93
C GLY A 4 3.00 3.69 8.73
N CYS A 5 3.24 2.41 8.87
CA CYS A 5 2.90 1.42 7.86
C CYS A 5 1.42 1.06 8.02
N THR A 6 0.55 1.60 7.19
CA THR A 6 -0.91 1.45 7.32
C THR A 6 -1.43 0.21 6.61
N THR A 7 -0.95 -0.03 5.41
CA THR A 7 -1.26 -1.21 4.61
C THR A 7 0.03 -1.77 4.01
N CYS A 8 -0.06 -2.84 3.26
CA CYS A 8 1.12 -3.46 2.65
C CYS A 8 1.89 -2.44 1.80
N ILE A 9 3.22 -2.41 1.97
CA ILE A 9 4.17 -1.61 1.17
C ILE A 9 4.00 -0.09 1.25
N GLY A 10 3.51 0.43 2.36
CA GLY A 10 3.41 1.89 2.57
C GLY A 10 2.29 2.57 1.79
N ASN A 11 1.31 1.82 1.33
CA ASN A 11 0.12 2.35 0.69
C ASN A 11 -0.83 2.92 1.74
N ALA A 12 -1.43 4.05 1.46
CA ALA A 12 -2.39 4.70 2.36
C ALA A 12 -3.71 3.94 2.54
N GLY A 13 -3.98 2.93 1.72
CA GLY A 13 -5.23 2.19 1.70
C GLY A 13 -6.33 2.88 0.89
N ASP A 14 -7.46 2.22 0.81
CA ASP A 14 -8.61 2.73 0.06
C ASP A 14 -9.26 3.92 0.78
N LEU A 15 -9.88 4.77 -0.02
CA LEU A 15 -10.82 5.77 0.49
C LEU A 15 -12.10 5.09 0.94
N THR A 16 -12.82 5.69 1.89
CA THR A 16 -14.14 5.18 2.24
C THR A 16 -15.06 5.21 1.02
N PRO A 17 -16.06 4.30 0.93
CA PRO A 17 -16.98 4.27 -0.20
C PRO A 17 -17.66 5.61 -0.46
N GLU A 18 -18.02 6.34 0.60
CA GLU A 18 -18.67 7.65 0.53
C GLU A 18 -17.74 8.70 -0.08
N LEU A 19 -16.47 8.76 0.36
CA LEU A 19 -15.48 9.70 -0.19
C LEU A 19 -15.17 9.36 -1.64
N ASN A 20 -15.04 8.08 -1.95
CA ASN A 20 -14.78 7.62 -3.31
C ASN A 20 -15.92 8.03 -4.26
N LYS A 21 -17.16 7.80 -3.84
CA LYS A 21 -18.35 8.23 -4.56
C LYS A 21 -18.40 9.75 -4.75
N LEU A 22 -18.11 10.52 -3.70
CA LEU A 22 -18.10 11.98 -3.76
C LEU A 22 -17.09 12.51 -4.79
N ILE A 23 -15.90 11.91 -4.83
CA ILE A 23 -14.83 12.29 -5.79
C ILE A 23 -15.29 12.02 -7.23
N ILE A 24 -15.86 10.84 -7.49
CA ILE A 24 -16.29 10.42 -8.82
C ILE A 24 -17.48 11.25 -9.29
N ASP A 25 -18.52 11.36 -8.47
CA ASP A 25 -19.78 12.04 -8.84
C ASP A 25 -19.60 13.54 -9.13
N ASN A 26 -18.59 14.16 -8.51
CA ASN A 26 -18.33 15.59 -8.65
C ASN A 26 -17.04 15.91 -9.43
N ASP A 27 -16.39 14.91 -10.01
CA ASP A 27 -15.09 15.04 -10.72
C ASP A 27 -14.07 15.89 -9.93
N LEU A 28 -13.93 15.60 -8.64
CA LEU A 28 -13.07 16.39 -7.77
C LEU A 28 -11.59 16.14 -8.08
N VAL A 29 -10.81 17.21 -8.08
CA VAL A 29 -9.35 17.13 -8.15
C VAL A 29 -8.80 16.91 -6.76
N CYS A 30 -8.53 15.66 -6.43
CA CYS A 30 -7.96 15.27 -5.14
C CYS A 30 -6.49 14.87 -5.28
N ALA A 31 -5.72 15.15 -4.24
CA ALA A 31 -4.31 14.82 -4.15
C ALA A 31 -4.00 14.05 -2.87
N ALA A 32 -2.98 13.19 -2.91
CA ALA A 32 -2.39 12.60 -1.72
C ALA A 32 -1.11 13.34 -1.33
N VAL A 33 -0.89 13.49 -0.02
CA VAL A 33 0.38 13.93 0.56
C VAL A 33 0.85 12.83 1.49
N LEU A 34 2.03 12.26 1.23
CA LEU A 34 2.52 11.09 1.95
C LEU A 34 4.03 11.19 2.23
N SER A 35 4.49 10.45 3.23
CA SER A 35 5.90 10.45 3.64
C SER A 35 6.70 9.25 3.11
N GLY A 36 6.06 8.33 2.42
CA GLY A 36 6.70 7.18 1.79
C GLY A 36 6.52 7.19 0.29
N ASN A 37 7.55 6.80 -0.47
CA ASN A 37 7.50 6.89 -1.93
C ASN A 37 7.51 5.53 -2.65
N ARG A 38 7.40 4.43 -1.93
CA ARG A 38 7.57 3.10 -2.52
C ARG A 38 6.52 2.75 -3.59
N ASN A 39 5.33 3.29 -3.46
CA ASN A 39 4.19 2.97 -4.32
C ASN A 39 3.54 4.25 -4.87
N PHE A 40 4.36 5.18 -5.28
CA PHE A 40 3.92 6.41 -5.91
C PHE A 40 3.16 6.10 -7.21
N GLU A 41 2.37 7.04 -7.68
CA GLU A 41 1.50 6.91 -8.85
C GLU A 41 0.53 5.73 -8.72
N ALA A 42 0.10 5.14 -9.76
CA ALA A 42 -0.96 4.14 -9.88
C ALA A 42 -1.31 3.26 -8.64
N ARG A 43 -0.45 3.24 -7.61
CA ARG A 43 -0.63 2.42 -6.42
C ARG A 43 -1.21 3.14 -5.21
N ILE A 44 -1.27 4.48 -5.20
CA ILE A 44 -1.85 5.20 -4.07
C ILE A 44 -3.35 5.10 -4.13
N HIS A 45 -3.95 5.63 -5.17
CA HIS A 45 -5.38 5.48 -5.42
C HIS A 45 -5.73 5.90 -6.85
N PRO A 46 -6.56 5.15 -7.60
CA PRO A 46 -6.85 5.42 -9.00
C PRO A 46 -7.62 6.74 -9.24
N ASN A 47 -8.34 7.24 -8.24
CA ASN A 47 -9.15 8.45 -8.34
C ASN A 47 -8.42 9.72 -7.87
N LEU A 48 -7.14 9.63 -7.51
CA LEU A 48 -6.31 10.79 -7.19
C LEU A 48 -5.60 11.29 -8.44
N LYS A 49 -5.58 12.61 -8.60
CA LYS A 49 -4.98 13.27 -9.78
C LYS A 49 -3.51 13.65 -9.58
N ALA A 50 -3.06 13.77 -8.33
CA ALA A 50 -1.69 14.12 -7.99
C ALA A 50 -1.24 13.48 -6.66
N ASN A 51 0.06 13.24 -6.54
CA ASN A 51 0.67 12.70 -5.36
C ASN A 51 1.92 13.49 -4.99
N PHE A 52 2.06 13.84 -3.72
CA PHE A 52 3.16 14.64 -3.21
C PHE A 52 3.88 13.92 -2.09
N LEU A 53 5.21 13.92 -2.15
CA LEU A 53 6.06 13.39 -1.10
C LEU A 53 6.46 14.52 -0.15
N ALA A 54 6.24 14.32 1.13
CA ALA A 54 6.57 15.28 2.17
C ALA A 54 7.06 14.59 3.45
N SER A 55 7.69 15.34 4.34
CA SER A 55 8.04 14.84 5.67
C SER A 55 6.79 14.52 6.49
N PRO A 56 6.85 13.60 7.47
CA PRO A 56 5.70 13.29 8.32
C PRO A 56 5.01 14.51 8.94
N PRO A 57 5.72 15.53 9.48
CA PRO A 57 5.08 16.72 10.01
C PRO A 57 4.32 17.52 8.94
N LEU A 58 4.86 17.63 7.73
CA LEU A 58 4.19 18.31 6.61
C LEU A 58 2.95 17.56 6.15
N VAL A 59 2.95 16.23 6.16
CA VAL A 59 1.75 15.42 5.86
C VAL A 59 0.62 15.81 6.83
N VAL A 60 0.93 15.97 8.11
CA VAL A 60 -0.05 16.43 9.13
C VAL A 60 -0.53 17.85 8.84
N ALA A 61 0.39 18.75 8.55
CA ALA A 61 0.06 20.14 8.25
C ALA A 61 -0.88 20.26 7.05
N TYR A 62 -0.60 19.55 5.95
CA TYR A 62 -1.48 19.52 4.78
C TYR A 62 -2.81 18.80 5.03
N ALA A 63 -2.85 17.80 5.91
CA ALA A 63 -4.10 17.18 6.33
C ALA A 63 -5.00 18.18 7.09
N ILE A 64 -4.42 19.07 7.88
CA ILE A 64 -5.13 20.14 8.59
C ILE A 64 -5.57 21.22 7.59
N ALA A 65 -4.67 21.64 6.71
CA ALA A 65 -4.93 22.67 5.70
C ALA A 65 -6.00 22.26 4.67
N GLY A 66 -6.10 20.95 4.39
CA GLY A 66 -7.09 20.38 3.46
C GLY A 66 -6.87 20.72 1.99
N ASN A 67 -5.80 21.46 1.65
CA ASN A 67 -5.52 21.90 0.28
C ASN A 67 -4.00 21.99 0.05
N VAL A 68 -3.51 21.34 -1.00
CA VAL A 68 -2.08 21.31 -1.36
C VAL A 68 -1.60 22.57 -2.07
N THR A 69 -2.50 23.40 -2.58
CA THR A 69 -2.14 24.68 -3.22
C THR A 69 -1.93 25.82 -2.22
N ARG A 70 -2.19 25.56 -0.94
CA ARG A 70 -1.97 26.54 0.13
C ARG A 70 -0.46 26.66 0.42
N ASP A 71 0.06 27.87 0.37
CA ASP A 71 1.43 28.14 0.81
C ASP A 71 1.50 28.22 2.33
N LEU A 72 1.97 27.13 2.95
CA LEU A 72 2.05 26.99 4.40
C LEU A 72 3.13 27.90 5.03
N MET A 73 3.99 28.52 4.24
CA MET A 73 4.98 29.48 4.75
C MET A 73 4.38 30.86 5.02
N THR A 74 3.34 31.23 4.28
CA THR A 74 2.76 32.56 4.33
C THR A 74 1.29 32.59 4.70
N GLN A 75 0.59 31.47 4.53
CA GLN A 75 -0.85 31.34 4.79
C GLN A 75 -1.14 30.47 6.00
N PRO A 76 -2.22 30.73 6.74
CA PRO A 76 -2.59 29.91 7.89
C PRO A 76 -2.96 28.49 7.45
N VAL A 77 -2.56 27.49 8.24
CA VAL A 77 -2.95 26.09 8.06
C VAL A 77 -4.44 25.89 8.38
N GLY A 78 -5.01 26.73 9.20
CA GLY A 78 -6.41 26.65 9.60
C GLY A 78 -6.82 27.73 10.59
N LYS A 79 -8.01 27.57 11.14
CA LYS A 79 -8.56 28.43 12.19
C LYS A 79 -8.57 27.68 13.53
N GLY A 80 -8.06 28.29 14.55
CA GLY A 80 -8.11 27.83 15.92
C GLY A 80 -9.37 28.28 16.66
N LYS A 81 -9.35 28.06 17.97
CA LYS A 81 -10.43 28.48 18.87
C LYS A 81 -10.63 30.01 18.78
N GLY A 82 -11.89 30.43 18.67
CA GLY A 82 -12.23 31.85 18.50
C GLY A 82 -11.94 32.44 17.13
N GLY A 83 -11.65 31.60 16.11
CA GLY A 83 -11.43 32.06 14.74
C GLY A 83 -10.01 32.61 14.47
N LYS A 84 -9.09 32.47 15.42
CA LYS A 84 -7.70 32.91 15.28
C LYS A 84 -7.00 32.11 14.17
N ASP A 85 -6.24 32.79 13.33
CA ASP A 85 -5.39 32.15 12.32
C ASP A 85 -4.25 31.37 12.99
N ILE A 86 -4.07 30.13 12.57
CA ILE A 86 -3.00 29.22 13.02
C ILE A 86 -2.06 28.97 11.86
N TYR A 87 -0.80 29.26 12.07
CA TYR A 87 0.27 29.10 11.06
C TYR A 87 1.07 27.82 11.28
N LEU A 88 1.87 27.46 10.30
CA LEU A 88 2.73 26.27 10.38
C LEU A 88 3.62 26.27 11.62
N GLY A 89 4.20 27.42 11.98
CA GLY A 89 5.04 27.58 13.15
C GLY A 89 4.31 27.31 14.48
N ASP A 90 3.00 27.52 14.54
CA ASP A 90 2.20 27.28 15.75
C ASP A 90 1.96 25.79 16.01
N ILE A 91 2.05 24.95 14.98
CA ILE A 91 1.82 23.49 15.04
C ILE A 91 3.09 22.68 14.84
N TRP A 92 4.21 23.31 14.53
CA TRP A 92 5.46 22.60 14.29
C TRP A 92 6.10 22.18 15.62
N PRO A 93 6.37 20.88 15.82
CA PRO A 93 6.92 20.43 17.09
C PRO A 93 8.37 20.94 17.29
N SER A 94 8.69 21.36 18.47
CA SER A 94 10.07 21.65 18.87
C SER A 94 10.89 20.37 19.01
N SER A 95 12.21 20.49 18.89
CA SER A 95 13.09 19.35 19.12
C SER A 95 12.95 18.76 20.53
N ASP A 96 12.72 19.58 21.53
CA ASP A 96 12.55 19.13 22.91
C ASP A 96 11.26 18.32 23.09
N GLU A 97 10.17 18.73 22.47
CA GLU A 97 8.91 17.97 22.45
C GLU A 97 9.10 16.63 21.77
N VAL A 98 9.80 16.60 20.61
CA VAL A 98 10.10 15.35 19.89
C VAL A 98 10.93 14.42 20.77
N TYR A 99 11.99 14.92 21.40
CA TYR A 99 12.84 14.12 22.30
C TYR A 99 12.10 13.59 23.52
N ALA A 100 11.22 14.39 24.11
CA ALA A 100 10.40 13.95 25.23
C ALA A 100 9.45 12.81 24.84
N LEU A 101 8.80 12.91 23.68
CA LEU A 101 7.93 11.88 23.14
C LEU A 101 8.70 10.62 22.69
N MET A 102 9.90 10.77 22.13
CA MET A 102 10.76 9.63 21.80
C MET A 102 11.10 8.79 23.01
N LYS A 103 11.45 9.40 24.16
CA LYS A 103 11.71 8.66 25.40
C LYS A 103 10.51 7.80 25.82
N LEU A 104 9.30 8.33 25.66
CA LEU A 104 8.08 7.60 25.96
C LEU A 104 7.81 6.45 24.96
N ALA A 105 8.04 6.71 23.66
CA ALA A 105 7.83 5.75 22.59
C ALA A 105 8.81 4.58 22.62
N MET A 106 10.04 4.81 23.11
CA MET A 106 11.09 3.81 23.18
C MET A 106 11.10 2.98 24.47
N ASP A 107 9.95 2.92 25.19
CA ASP A 107 9.82 2.09 26.39
C ASP A 107 9.82 0.59 26.05
N PRO A 108 10.84 -0.19 26.47
CA PRO A 108 10.88 -1.64 26.23
C PRO A 108 9.68 -2.40 26.79
N LYS A 109 9.08 -1.92 27.88
CA LYS A 109 7.90 -2.56 28.49
C LYS A 109 6.68 -2.45 27.59
N ALA A 110 6.51 -1.33 26.89
CA ALA A 110 5.42 -1.14 25.93
C ALA A 110 5.55 -2.13 24.76
N PHE A 111 6.77 -2.33 24.24
CA PHE A 111 7.04 -3.33 23.20
C PHE A 111 6.71 -4.74 23.70
N GLN A 112 7.25 -5.13 24.85
CA GLN A 112 7.00 -6.45 25.41
C GLN A 112 5.51 -6.73 25.64
N ALA A 113 4.79 -5.75 26.19
CA ALA A 113 3.35 -5.88 26.44
C ALA A 113 2.55 -6.02 25.14
N ASN A 114 2.87 -5.26 24.11
CA ASN A 114 2.18 -5.32 22.83
C ASN A 114 2.47 -6.64 22.09
N TYR A 115 3.71 -7.11 22.06
CA TYR A 115 4.04 -8.39 21.44
C TYR A 115 3.47 -9.59 22.22
N ALA A 116 3.38 -9.51 23.54
CA ALA A 116 2.72 -10.53 24.34
C ALA A 116 1.22 -10.64 23.99
N LYS A 117 0.54 -9.52 23.72
CA LYS A 117 -0.87 -9.52 23.27
C LYS A 117 -1.05 -10.20 21.92
N VAL A 118 -0.18 -9.95 20.95
CA VAL A 118 -0.23 -10.61 19.64
C VAL A 118 -0.17 -12.13 19.78
N LYS A 119 0.64 -12.63 20.70
CA LYS A 119 0.81 -14.07 20.94
C LYS A 119 -0.36 -14.69 21.72
N SER A 120 -0.93 -13.98 22.68
CA SER A 120 -1.98 -14.50 23.57
C SER A 120 -3.41 -14.20 23.08
N GLN A 121 -3.57 -13.21 22.21
CA GLN A 121 -4.86 -12.75 21.70
C GLN A 121 -4.78 -12.48 20.19
N PRO A 122 -4.59 -13.52 19.37
CA PRO A 122 -4.42 -13.34 17.92
C PRO A 122 -5.66 -12.80 17.21
N GLY A 123 -6.81 -12.88 17.85
CA GLY A 123 -8.08 -12.35 17.34
C GLY A 123 -8.90 -13.38 16.55
N ALA A 124 -10.21 -13.14 16.53
CA ALA A 124 -11.20 -14.07 15.98
C ALA A 124 -11.00 -14.41 14.50
N LEU A 125 -10.35 -13.54 13.73
CA LEU A 125 -10.04 -13.84 12.31
C LEU A 125 -8.88 -14.83 12.19
N TRP A 126 -7.88 -14.72 13.06
CA TRP A 126 -6.79 -15.68 13.11
C TRP A 126 -7.26 -17.08 13.54
N ASP A 127 -8.16 -17.13 14.51
CA ASP A 127 -8.70 -18.40 15.02
C ASP A 127 -9.55 -19.14 13.98
N LYS A 128 -10.05 -18.43 12.97
CA LYS A 128 -10.78 -19.04 11.84
C LYS A 128 -9.86 -19.66 10.78
N VAL A 129 -8.57 -19.34 10.78
CA VAL A 129 -7.61 -19.88 9.83
C VAL A 129 -7.35 -21.34 10.17
N LYS A 130 -7.83 -22.23 9.32
CA LYS A 130 -7.57 -23.67 9.45
C LYS A 130 -6.22 -23.96 8.80
N GLY A 131 -5.20 -24.23 9.62
CA GLY A 131 -3.91 -24.71 9.13
C GLY A 131 -3.98 -26.17 8.69
N THR A 132 -3.24 -26.49 7.64
CA THR A 132 -3.01 -27.90 7.24
C THR A 132 -1.85 -28.45 8.06
N LYS A 133 -1.96 -29.73 8.44
CA LYS A 133 -0.89 -30.47 9.13
C LYS A 133 -0.22 -31.39 8.12
N GLY A 134 1.12 -31.43 8.11
CA GLY A 134 1.87 -32.32 7.24
C GLY A 134 3.15 -31.67 6.73
N GLN A 135 3.95 -32.41 6.00
CA GLN A 135 5.19 -31.91 5.37
C GLN A 135 4.92 -31.18 4.05
N VAL A 136 3.78 -31.48 3.43
CA VAL A 136 3.36 -30.89 2.14
C VAL A 136 2.04 -30.18 2.34
N TYR A 137 1.95 -28.95 1.84
CA TYR A 137 0.73 -28.18 1.86
C TYR A 137 -0.19 -28.64 0.72
N ASP A 138 -1.43 -28.95 1.05
CA ASP A 138 -2.46 -29.28 0.07
C ASP A 138 -3.05 -27.98 -0.48
N TRP A 139 -2.63 -27.61 -1.69
CA TRP A 139 -3.03 -26.39 -2.34
C TRP A 139 -4.47 -26.49 -2.86
N PRO A 140 -5.40 -25.66 -2.38
CA PRO A 140 -6.73 -25.61 -2.95
C PRO A 140 -6.69 -25.06 -4.37
N LYS A 141 -7.63 -25.45 -5.22
CA LYS A 141 -7.82 -24.81 -6.50
C LYS A 141 -8.16 -23.33 -6.30
N SER A 142 -7.35 -22.45 -6.85
CA SER A 142 -7.51 -21.01 -6.72
C SER A 142 -7.09 -20.33 -8.00
N THR A 143 -7.83 -19.30 -8.39
CA THR A 143 -7.46 -18.39 -9.48
C THR A 143 -6.51 -17.27 -9.00
N TYR A 144 -6.42 -17.07 -7.68
CA TYR A 144 -5.57 -16.06 -7.07
C TYR A 144 -4.15 -16.56 -6.82
N ILE A 145 -4.03 -17.78 -6.27
CA ILE A 145 -2.74 -18.45 -6.07
C ILE A 145 -2.82 -19.79 -6.79
N ALA A 146 -2.32 -19.84 -8.02
CA ALA A 146 -2.28 -21.04 -8.83
C ALA A 146 -0.87 -21.64 -8.84
N GLN A 147 -0.79 -22.96 -9.03
CA GLN A 147 0.49 -23.61 -9.27
C GLN A 147 1.09 -23.06 -10.58
N PRO A 148 2.33 -22.56 -10.56
CA PRO A 148 2.96 -22.05 -11.76
C PRO A 148 3.20 -23.18 -12.78
N PRO A 149 2.85 -22.98 -14.06
CA PRO A 149 2.98 -24.03 -15.08
C PRO A 149 4.41 -24.47 -15.36
N PHE A 150 5.41 -23.65 -14.97
CA PHE A 150 6.81 -24.03 -15.13
C PHE A 150 7.27 -25.13 -14.15
N PHE A 151 6.44 -25.51 -13.18
CA PHE A 151 6.67 -26.67 -12.32
C PHE A 151 6.00 -27.95 -12.86
N ASP A 152 5.28 -27.88 -13.98
CA ASP A 152 4.66 -29.05 -14.57
C ASP A 152 5.75 -30.05 -15.01
N GLY A 153 5.66 -31.28 -14.55
CA GLY A 153 6.66 -32.31 -14.80
C GLY A 153 8.01 -32.09 -14.06
N PHE A 154 8.03 -31.23 -13.03
CA PHE A 154 9.23 -31.03 -12.22
C PHE A 154 9.63 -32.34 -11.51
N THR A 155 10.91 -32.66 -11.55
CA THR A 155 11.50 -33.79 -10.86
C THR A 155 12.71 -33.36 -10.03
N MET A 156 13.02 -34.12 -8.96
CA MET A 156 14.22 -33.85 -8.14
C MET A 156 15.52 -34.23 -8.85
N THR A 157 15.43 -34.96 -9.94
CA THR A 157 16.61 -35.27 -10.77
C THR A 157 16.83 -34.15 -11.80
N PRO A 158 17.95 -33.42 -11.74
CA PRO A 158 18.22 -32.37 -12.70
C PRO A 158 18.24 -32.94 -14.11
N LYS A 159 17.51 -32.31 -15.02
CA LYS A 159 17.66 -32.62 -16.46
C LYS A 159 19.04 -32.17 -16.92
N ALA A 160 19.73 -33.02 -17.69
CA ALA A 160 20.99 -32.60 -18.28
C ALA A 160 20.80 -31.29 -19.05
N LEU A 161 21.65 -30.30 -18.76
CA LEU A 161 21.70 -29.06 -19.53
C LEU A 161 22.09 -29.39 -20.97
N VAL A 162 21.09 -29.61 -21.79
CA VAL A 162 21.28 -29.63 -23.23
C VAL A 162 21.56 -28.18 -23.61
N SER A 163 22.68 -27.96 -24.27
CA SER A 163 23.27 -26.69 -24.72
C SER A 163 22.25 -25.56 -24.96
N GLY A 164 21.96 -24.77 -23.96
CA GLY A 164 21.18 -23.53 -24.05
C GLY A 164 19.72 -23.67 -24.51
N VAL A 165 19.02 -22.57 -24.53
CA VAL A 165 17.65 -22.47 -25.05
C VAL A 165 17.72 -22.39 -26.56
N GLN A 166 17.21 -23.42 -27.27
CA GLN A 166 17.23 -23.48 -28.74
C GLN A 166 15.82 -23.20 -29.30
N GLY A 167 15.77 -22.40 -30.37
CA GLY A 167 14.52 -22.14 -31.10
C GLY A 167 13.47 -21.31 -30.36
N ALA A 168 13.78 -20.75 -29.19
CA ALA A 168 12.87 -19.88 -28.49
C ALA A 168 12.70 -18.55 -29.22
N LYS A 169 11.47 -18.05 -29.20
CA LYS A 169 11.12 -16.72 -29.73
C LYS A 169 11.12 -15.70 -28.63
N VAL A 170 11.57 -14.49 -28.93
CA VAL A 170 11.48 -13.35 -28.00
C VAL A 170 10.01 -12.99 -27.80
N MET A 171 9.53 -13.06 -26.55
CA MET A 171 8.17 -12.68 -26.18
C MET A 171 8.09 -11.19 -25.87
N ALA A 172 9.09 -10.65 -25.20
CA ALA A 172 9.15 -9.24 -24.83
C ALA A 172 10.61 -8.79 -24.68
N LEU A 173 10.87 -7.54 -24.98
CA LEU A 173 12.17 -6.89 -24.81
C LEU A 173 11.97 -5.64 -23.97
N PHE A 174 12.64 -5.58 -22.83
CA PHE A 174 12.59 -4.46 -21.90
C PHE A 174 13.95 -3.77 -21.85
N GLY A 175 13.95 -2.45 -21.61
CA GLY A 175 15.16 -1.67 -21.37
C GLY A 175 15.68 -1.83 -19.94
N ASP A 176 16.65 -1.01 -19.60
CA ASP A 176 17.22 -0.97 -18.24
C ASP A 176 16.22 -0.43 -17.22
N SER A 177 16.42 -0.77 -15.95
CA SER A 177 15.63 -0.29 -14.83
C SER A 177 14.14 -0.67 -14.85
N ILE A 178 13.77 -1.71 -15.58
CA ILE A 178 12.41 -2.26 -15.55
C ILE A 178 12.24 -3.19 -14.35
N THR A 179 11.16 -3.00 -13.61
CA THR A 179 10.73 -3.86 -12.52
C THR A 179 9.43 -4.59 -12.87
N THR A 180 9.07 -5.57 -12.06
CA THR A 180 7.79 -6.29 -12.20
C THR A 180 6.58 -5.36 -12.17
N ASP A 181 6.67 -4.21 -11.51
CA ASP A 181 5.61 -3.22 -11.45
C ASP A 181 5.30 -2.55 -12.79
N HIS A 182 6.29 -2.44 -13.67
CA HIS A 182 6.08 -1.94 -15.04
C HIS A 182 5.37 -2.96 -15.91
N ILE A 183 5.49 -4.25 -15.58
CA ILE A 183 4.88 -5.35 -16.34
C ILE A 183 3.47 -5.64 -15.81
N SER A 184 3.33 -5.73 -14.49
CA SER A 184 2.07 -6.03 -13.80
C SER A 184 1.99 -5.24 -12.49
N PRO A 185 1.59 -3.98 -12.54
CA PRO A 185 1.48 -3.14 -11.33
C PRO A 185 0.42 -3.70 -10.39
N ALA A 186 0.70 -3.63 -9.09
CA ALA A 186 -0.31 -3.94 -8.08
C ALA A 186 -1.37 -2.83 -8.08
N GLY A 187 -2.63 -3.22 -8.07
CA GLY A 187 -3.76 -2.29 -8.07
C GLY A 187 -5.03 -2.94 -8.58
N SER A 188 -6.13 -2.21 -8.50
CA SER A 188 -7.39 -2.62 -9.06
C SER A 188 -7.39 -2.43 -10.59
N PHE A 189 -8.02 -3.32 -11.30
CA PHE A 189 -8.24 -3.24 -12.74
C PHE A 189 -9.72 -3.44 -13.07
N LYS A 190 -10.15 -2.89 -14.19
CA LYS A 190 -11.55 -2.97 -14.63
C LYS A 190 -11.83 -4.32 -15.27
N GLU A 191 -13.07 -4.80 -15.17
CA GLU A 191 -13.55 -6.02 -15.82
C GLU A 191 -13.36 -6.01 -17.36
N THR A 192 -13.36 -4.83 -17.95
CA THR A 192 -13.16 -4.64 -19.39
C THR A 192 -11.72 -4.82 -19.87
N THR A 193 -10.75 -4.84 -18.96
CA THR A 193 -9.35 -5.09 -19.30
C THR A 193 -9.11 -6.57 -19.63
N PRO A 194 -8.01 -6.92 -20.33
CA PRO A 194 -7.69 -8.33 -20.59
C PRO A 194 -7.63 -9.18 -19.32
N ALA A 195 -7.03 -8.66 -18.25
CA ALA A 195 -6.99 -9.35 -16.96
C ALA A 195 -8.38 -9.52 -16.33
N GLY A 196 -9.23 -8.47 -16.39
CA GLY A 196 -10.60 -8.54 -15.90
C GLY A 196 -11.43 -9.56 -16.66
N LYS A 197 -11.35 -9.56 -17.99
CA LYS A 197 -12.02 -10.56 -18.83
C LYS A 197 -11.55 -11.97 -18.51
N PHE A 198 -10.25 -12.19 -18.38
CA PHE A 198 -9.74 -13.50 -18.01
C PHE A 198 -10.34 -14.01 -16.69
N LEU A 199 -10.45 -13.17 -15.69
CA LEU A 199 -11.02 -13.56 -14.39
C LEU A 199 -12.53 -13.84 -14.50
N THR A 200 -13.29 -12.98 -15.18
CA THR A 200 -14.73 -13.17 -15.35
C THR A 200 -15.04 -14.43 -16.17
N ASP A 201 -14.27 -14.71 -17.22
CA ASP A 201 -14.40 -15.92 -18.04
C ASP A 201 -14.08 -17.20 -17.24
N ASN A 202 -13.30 -17.09 -16.18
CA ASN A 202 -13.02 -18.17 -15.23
C ASN A 202 -13.92 -18.18 -14.00
N GLY A 203 -15.02 -17.43 -14.01
CA GLY A 203 -16.04 -17.45 -12.96
C GLY A 203 -15.68 -16.71 -11.68
N VAL A 204 -14.65 -15.86 -11.71
CA VAL A 204 -14.31 -14.98 -10.58
C VAL A 204 -15.24 -13.78 -10.63
N LEU A 205 -16.14 -13.72 -9.68
CA LEU A 205 -17.03 -12.57 -9.46
C LEU A 205 -16.34 -11.54 -8.57
N LYS A 206 -16.76 -10.29 -8.73
CA LYS A 206 -16.27 -9.15 -7.98
C LYS A 206 -16.69 -9.22 -6.50
#